data_549e4a620aa6aa5d0a17b961d868f663
#
_entry.id   549e4a620aa6aa5d0a17b961d868f663
#
_cell.length_a   1.000
_cell.length_b   1.000
_cell.length_c   1.000
_cell.angle_alpha   90.00
_cell.angle_beta   90.00
_cell.angle_gamma   90.00
#
_symmetry.space_group_name_H-M   'P 1'
#
loop_
_entity.id
_entity.type
_entity.pdbx_description
1 polymer ?
#
loop_
_entity_poly.entity_id
_entity_poly.type
_entity_poly.pdbx_seq_one_letter_code
_entity_poly.pdbx_strand_id
1 'polypeptide(L)'
;MTQSSWPPRWLTPVPQSEQDNGDGDVYAKFAEAVCRVTKDSVASPAGKLLILRDWQKELLRHALARREDGRFRHRTALVGMARKNGKSALAASMGLAGLTLGGNGSEIYSCAADRDQARIVFGTAKRMIELDEELSSMFVLYRDAIEFKEKASVYRVLSAEAYTKEGLNPSPLVIFDEVHAQPSWDLWNTLSLAGGARADSLLFGITTAGIKSDSAGQDSLCYSLYQYGQQLVKGEKTDPSFFFAWWEPTAVDADHRSPQVWAEANPGLGDIVDTQDFESAVLRTPEAEFRTKRCNTFVSTTTAWLPQGSWEALTYEGRPHIPGEDVVLAFDGSFSNDSTALIAWYLGGEKPHCSVIGLWEKPDNAEQGWFVPVAEVEAAIISTARNNRITVREIVFDPARWNRTFMVLDEEGLPVVAYPNSAERMVPATQKFYEAVVNESFTHDGNEGLARHIANCVTKQSSRGVMVAKASARRKVDAAVAAIFGYDRATQPPPPKPPVAQFFSIQV
;
A
#
# COMPACT_ATOMS: atom_id res chain seq x y z
N MET A 1 -20.97 4.27 24.69
CA MET A 1 -21.76 5.14 23.78
C MET A 1 -21.14 4.97 22.40
N THR A 2 -21.83 4.32 21.48
CA THR A 2 -21.40 4.21 20.09
C THR A 2 -21.45 5.60 19.48
N GLN A 3 -20.30 6.17 19.17
CA GLN A 3 -20.20 7.43 18.46
C GLN A 3 -20.89 7.25 17.10
N SER A 4 -21.77 8.18 16.72
CA SER A 4 -22.43 8.15 15.42
C SER A 4 -21.37 8.12 14.31
N SER A 5 -21.39 7.11 13.46
CA SER A 5 -20.47 6.96 12.32
C SER A 5 -20.82 7.85 11.12
N TRP A 6 -21.82 8.69 11.25
CA TRP A 6 -22.29 9.70 10.30
C TRP A 6 -22.48 11.06 10.99
N PRO A 7 -22.13 12.20 10.36
CA PRO A 7 -21.48 12.33 9.05
C PRO A 7 -19.99 11.98 9.08
N PRO A 8 -19.36 11.72 7.90
CA PRO A 8 -17.91 11.65 7.79
C PRO A 8 -17.25 13.00 8.09
N ARG A 9 -15.95 13.03 8.27
CA ARG A 9 -15.20 14.27 8.50
C ARG A 9 -15.40 15.30 7.39
N TRP A 10 -15.39 14.84 6.14
CA TRP A 10 -15.64 15.67 4.98
C TRP A 10 -16.87 15.18 4.25
N LEU A 11 -17.85 16.06 4.06
CA LEU A 11 -19.09 15.77 3.37
C LEU A 11 -19.55 17.00 2.60
N THR A 12 -19.69 16.89 1.28
CA THR A 12 -20.32 17.94 0.48
C THR A 12 -21.80 18.08 0.84
N PRO A 13 -22.31 19.31 1.00
CA PRO A 13 -23.70 19.52 1.36
C PRO A 13 -24.65 19.13 0.23
N VAL A 14 -25.70 18.40 0.58
CA VAL A 14 -26.77 18.01 -0.34
C VAL A 14 -28.10 18.47 0.25
N PRO A 15 -28.93 19.23 -0.49
CA PRO A 15 -30.24 19.66 0.00
C PRO A 15 -31.13 18.47 0.39
N GLN A 16 -31.88 18.58 1.50
CA GLN A 16 -32.74 17.52 2.00
C GLN A 16 -33.81 17.13 0.95
N SER A 17 -34.40 18.11 0.25
CA SER A 17 -35.37 17.85 -0.80
C SER A 17 -34.82 16.99 -1.95
N GLU A 18 -33.54 17.15 -2.30
CA GLU A 18 -32.92 16.36 -3.35
C GLU A 18 -32.53 14.95 -2.86
N GLN A 19 -32.22 14.79 -1.56
CA GLN A 19 -32.06 13.48 -0.93
C GLN A 19 -33.39 12.72 -0.88
N ASP A 20 -34.48 13.38 -0.48
CA ASP A 20 -35.82 12.78 -0.38
C ASP A 20 -36.36 12.38 -1.74
N ASN A 21 -36.02 13.10 -2.81
CA ASN A 21 -36.32 12.76 -4.19
C ASN A 21 -35.37 11.74 -4.83
N GLY A 22 -34.29 11.39 -4.11
CA GLY A 22 -33.20 10.54 -4.60
C GLY A 22 -33.55 9.05 -4.61
N ASP A 23 -32.67 8.28 -5.27
CA ASP A 23 -32.80 6.81 -5.34
C ASP A 23 -32.18 6.09 -4.15
N GLY A 24 -31.56 6.80 -3.19
CA GLY A 24 -30.79 6.20 -2.10
C GLY A 24 -31.57 5.18 -1.27
N ASP A 25 -32.81 5.51 -0.89
CA ASP A 25 -33.67 4.61 -0.12
C ASP A 25 -34.15 3.42 -0.94
N VAL A 26 -34.36 3.58 -2.24
CA VAL A 26 -34.77 2.49 -3.15
C VAL A 26 -33.60 1.51 -3.32
N TYR A 27 -32.38 2.01 -3.52
CA TYR A 27 -31.18 1.19 -3.60
C TYR A 27 -30.90 0.46 -2.28
N ALA A 28 -31.08 1.14 -1.14
CA ALA A 28 -30.92 0.51 0.17
C ALA A 28 -31.95 -0.62 0.39
N LYS A 29 -33.22 -0.37 0.11
CA LYS A 29 -34.29 -1.38 0.18
C LYS A 29 -34.02 -2.57 -0.73
N PHE A 30 -33.58 -2.33 -1.97
CA PHE A 30 -33.20 -3.40 -2.90
C PHE A 30 -32.07 -4.25 -2.30
N ALA A 31 -31.00 -3.61 -1.82
CA ALA A 31 -29.87 -4.32 -1.23
C ALA A 31 -30.28 -5.21 -0.04
N GLU A 32 -31.13 -4.69 0.85
CA GLU A 32 -31.61 -5.43 2.03
C GLU A 32 -32.64 -6.51 1.70
N ALA A 33 -33.38 -6.37 0.61
CA ALA A 33 -34.40 -7.34 0.20
C ALA A 33 -33.83 -8.58 -0.50
N VAL A 34 -32.81 -8.40 -1.37
CA VAL A 34 -32.36 -9.49 -2.25
C VAL A 34 -30.86 -9.75 -2.22
N CYS A 35 -30.02 -8.79 -1.83
CA CYS A 35 -28.58 -9.03 -1.78
C CYS A 35 -28.20 -9.86 -0.55
N ARG A 36 -27.28 -10.82 -0.76
CA ARG A 36 -26.82 -11.72 0.31
C ARG A 36 -25.34 -11.52 0.59
N VAL A 37 -24.94 -11.73 1.83
CA VAL A 37 -23.54 -11.76 2.25
C VAL A 37 -22.84 -12.92 1.53
N THR A 38 -21.75 -12.63 0.83
CA THR A 38 -21.09 -13.58 -0.07
C THR A 38 -20.00 -14.42 0.60
N LYS A 39 -19.49 -13.97 1.75
CA LYS A 39 -18.42 -14.62 2.54
C LYS A 39 -18.69 -14.41 4.02
N ASP A 40 -18.31 -15.39 4.84
CA ASP A 40 -18.35 -15.24 6.28
C ASP A 40 -17.54 -14.02 6.73
N SER A 41 -18.09 -13.27 7.66
CA SER A 41 -17.47 -12.07 8.23
C SER A 41 -17.84 -11.94 9.73
N VAL A 42 -17.16 -11.04 10.42
CA VAL A 42 -17.48 -10.70 11.82
C VAL A 42 -18.94 -10.24 11.94
N ALA A 43 -19.42 -9.47 10.96
CA ALA A 43 -20.77 -8.88 10.98
C ALA A 43 -21.89 -9.87 10.64
N SER A 44 -21.64 -10.87 9.78
CA SER A 44 -22.69 -11.79 9.32
C SER A 44 -22.10 -12.99 8.58
N PRO A 45 -22.70 -14.19 8.73
CA PRO A 45 -22.34 -15.37 7.94
C PRO A 45 -22.82 -15.25 6.47
N ALA A 46 -22.14 -15.97 5.58
CA ALA A 46 -22.50 -16.05 4.17
C ALA A 46 -23.94 -16.62 3.98
N GLY A 47 -24.60 -16.16 2.94
CA GLY A 47 -25.98 -16.55 2.59
C GLY A 47 -27.09 -15.78 3.31
N LYS A 48 -26.78 -15.05 4.39
CA LYS A 48 -27.77 -14.14 5.02
C LYS A 48 -27.99 -12.88 4.19
N LEU A 49 -29.18 -12.26 4.34
CA LEU A 49 -29.47 -10.97 3.69
C LEU A 49 -28.46 -9.92 4.15
N LEU A 50 -28.07 -9.05 3.22
CA LEU A 50 -27.21 -7.92 3.51
C LEU A 50 -28.02 -6.87 4.30
N ILE A 51 -27.54 -6.50 5.48
CA ILE A 51 -28.13 -5.45 6.30
C ILE A 51 -27.23 -4.22 6.22
N LEU A 52 -27.75 -3.15 5.64
CA LEU A 52 -27.01 -1.89 5.57
C LEU A 52 -27.09 -1.13 6.92
N ARG A 53 -25.95 -0.58 7.32
CA ARG A 53 -25.85 0.28 8.50
C ARG A 53 -26.38 1.68 8.17
N ASP A 54 -26.78 2.43 9.18
CA ASP A 54 -27.37 3.76 9.00
C ASP A 54 -26.43 4.68 8.19
N TRP A 55 -25.11 4.64 8.46
CA TRP A 55 -24.16 5.44 7.69
C TRP A 55 -24.09 5.04 6.20
N GLN A 56 -24.34 3.77 5.85
CA GLN A 56 -24.40 3.31 4.46
C GLN A 56 -25.68 3.82 3.77
N LYS A 57 -26.80 3.80 4.48
CA LYS A 57 -28.06 4.34 3.98
C LYS A 57 -27.97 5.85 3.75
N GLU A 58 -27.40 6.58 4.72
CA GLU A 58 -27.17 8.01 4.58
C GLU A 58 -26.20 8.33 3.43
N LEU A 59 -25.14 7.54 3.26
CA LEU A 59 -24.22 7.67 2.11
C LEU A 59 -24.96 7.51 0.78
N LEU A 60 -25.84 6.51 0.67
CA LEU A 60 -26.65 6.29 -0.55
C LEU A 60 -27.63 7.44 -0.80
N ARG A 61 -28.30 7.96 0.24
CA ARG A 61 -29.23 9.11 0.11
C ARG A 61 -28.52 10.34 -0.44
N HIS A 62 -27.32 10.63 0.07
CA HIS A 62 -26.54 11.77 -0.39
C HIS A 62 -25.97 11.56 -1.79
N ALA A 63 -25.35 10.40 -2.06
CA ALA A 63 -24.70 10.13 -3.34
C ALA A 63 -25.69 10.02 -4.51
N LEU A 64 -26.89 9.45 -4.27
CA LEU A 64 -27.93 9.21 -5.29
C LEU A 64 -29.06 10.24 -5.25
N ALA A 65 -28.78 11.43 -4.71
CA ALA A 65 -29.75 12.54 -4.68
C ALA A 65 -30.15 12.96 -6.10
N ARG A 66 -31.42 13.38 -6.26
CA ARG A 66 -31.98 13.85 -7.54
C ARG A 66 -32.45 15.29 -7.46
N ARG A 67 -32.17 16.05 -8.50
CA ARG A 67 -32.66 17.40 -8.69
C ARG A 67 -34.16 17.38 -9.04
N GLU A 68 -34.80 18.55 -9.03
CA GLU A 68 -36.20 18.71 -9.37
C GLU A 68 -36.54 18.24 -10.80
N ASP A 69 -35.54 18.30 -11.73
CA ASP A 69 -35.69 17.81 -13.10
C ASP A 69 -35.59 16.27 -13.20
N GLY A 70 -35.50 15.57 -12.08
CA GLY A 70 -35.46 14.11 -11.97
C GLY A 70 -34.10 13.51 -12.31
N ARG A 71 -33.07 14.29 -12.67
CA ARG A 71 -31.72 13.80 -12.96
C ARG A 71 -30.91 13.66 -11.69
N PHE A 72 -29.90 12.80 -11.70
CA PHE A 72 -28.94 12.76 -10.62
C PHE A 72 -28.32 14.14 -10.38
N ARG A 73 -28.24 14.53 -9.11
CA ARG A 73 -27.51 15.73 -8.70
C ARG A 73 -26.04 15.64 -9.09
N HIS A 74 -25.44 14.49 -8.84
CA HIS A 74 -24.02 14.26 -9.00
C HIS A 74 -23.69 13.52 -10.30
N ARG A 75 -22.59 13.92 -10.94
CA ARG A 75 -21.99 13.21 -12.07
C ARG A 75 -20.78 12.40 -11.64
N THR A 76 -20.13 12.83 -10.57
CA THR A 76 -18.95 12.21 -10.00
C THR A 76 -19.10 12.13 -8.49
N ALA A 77 -18.70 11.02 -7.92
CA ALA A 77 -18.60 10.84 -6.48
C ALA A 77 -17.23 10.30 -6.12
N LEU A 78 -16.63 10.80 -5.03
CA LEU A 78 -15.46 10.21 -4.40
C LEU A 78 -15.76 9.90 -2.94
N VAL A 79 -15.72 8.62 -2.61
CA VAL A 79 -15.99 8.12 -1.25
C VAL A 79 -14.76 7.42 -0.72
N GLY A 80 -14.21 7.95 0.38
CA GLY A 80 -13.01 7.42 1.01
C GLY A 80 -13.21 6.96 2.45
N MET A 81 -12.86 5.72 2.73
CA MET A 81 -12.85 5.15 4.08
C MET A 81 -11.79 4.06 4.19
N ALA A 82 -11.36 3.75 5.39
CA ALA A 82 -10.34 2.73 5.65
C ALA A 82 -10.73 1.35 5.11
N ARG A 83 -9.76 0.44 5.00
CA ARG A 83 -10.00 -0.93 4.53
C ARG A 83 -10.93 -1.70 5.47
N LYS A 84 -11.64 -2.68 4.90
CA LYS A 84 -12.55 -3.62 5.60
C LYS A 84 -13.90 -3.05 6.06
N ASN A 85 -14.24 -1.80 5.75
CA ASN A 85 -15.55 -1.19 6.07
C ASN A 85 -16.70 -1.59 5.12
N GLY A 86 -16.61 -2.73 4.41
CA GLY A 86 -17.72 -3.23 3.58
C GLY A 86 -17.88 -2.53 2.22
N LYS A 87 -16.89 -1.75 1.75
CA LYS A 87 -16.90 -1.02 0.48
C LYS A 87 -17.36 -1.87 -0.71
N SER A 88 -16.74 -3.02 -0.93
CA SER A 88 -17.01 -3.86 -2.10
C SER A 88 -18.40 -4.48 -2.07
N ALA A 89 -18.95 -4.82 -0.89
CA ALA A 89 -20.33 -5.33 -0.79
C ALA A 89 -21.36 -4.25 -1.09
N LEU A 90 -21.16 -3.02 -0.57
CA LEU A 90 -21.99 -1.86 -0.86
C LEU A 90 -21.95 -1.52 -2.36
N ALA A 91 -20.74 -1.42 -2.94
CA ALA A 91 -20.56 -1.13 -4.37
C ALA A 91 -21.20 -2.21 -5.27
N ALA A 92 -21.07 -3.49 -4.91
CA ALA A 92 -21.69 -4.60 -5.63
C ALA A 92 -23.23 -4.53 -5.60
N SER A 93 -23.82 -4.24 -4.42
CA SER A 93 -25.27 -4.06 -4.30
C SER A 93 -25.77 -2.85 -5.07
N MET A 94 -25.01 -1.74 -5.11
CA MET A 94 -25.31 -0.58 -5.95
C MET A 94 -25.30 -0.94 -7.44
N GLY A 95 -24.31 -1.70 -7.90
CA GLY A 95 -24.23 -2.17 -9.28
C GLY A 95 -25.44 -3.02 -9.69
N LEU A 96 -25.87 -3.94 -8.82
CA LEU A 96 -27.07 -4.76 -9.06
C LEU A 96 -28.35 -3.93 -9.02
N ALA A 97 -28.47 -3.00 -8.07
CA ALA A 97 -29.61 -2.08 -8.03
C ALA A 97 -29.70 -1.24 -9.32
N GLY A 98 -28.54 -0.69 -9.76
CA GLY A 98 -28.47 0.06 -11.02
C GLY A 98 -28.86 -0.76 -12.25
N LEU A 99 -28.46 -2.04 -12.31
CA LEU A 99 -28.83 -2.96 -13.39
C LEU A 99 -30.35 -3.30 -13.40
N THR A 100 -30.90 -3.51 -12.20
CA THR A 100 -32.28 -3.97 -12.02
C THR A 100 -33.28 -2.83 -12.09
N LEU A 101 -33.00 -1.74 -11.41
CA LEU A 101 -33.93 -0.58 -11.26
C LEU A 101 -33.73 0.46 -12.37
N GLY A 102 -32.58 0.49 -13.00
CA GLY A 102 -32.27 1.41 -14.09
C GLY A 102 -33.23 1.28 -15.30
N GLY A 103 -33.15 2.26 -16.19
CA GLY A 103 -33.93 2.28 -17.44
C GLY A 103 -33.51 1.17 -18.41
N ASN A 104 -34.27 1.03 -19.50
CA ASN A 104 -33.94 0.09 -20.58
C ASN A 104 -32.59 0.46 -21.23
N GLY A 105 -31.78 -0.54 -21.55
CA GLY A 105 -30.44 -0.36 -22.11
C GLY A 105 -29.45 0.27 -21.14
N SER A 106 -29.61 0.00 -19.84
CA SER A 106 -28.63 0.40 -18.84
C SER A 106 -27.29 -0.32 -19.02
N GLU A 107 -26.19 0.42 -18.92
CA GLU A 107 -24.84 -0.11 -18.99
C GLU A 107 -24.07 0.27 -17.73
N ILE A 108 -23.94 -0.70 -16.83
CA ILE A 108 -23.19 -0.56 -15.59
C ILE A 108 -21.77 -1.08 -15.83
N TYR A 109 -20.76 -0.36 -15.29
CA TYR A 109 -19.39 -0.77 -15.39
C TYR A 109 -18.73 -0.87 -14.01
N SER A 110 -17.93 -1.91 -13.83
CA SER A 110 -16.98 -2.04 -12.72
C SER A 110 -15.56 -1.92 -13.24
N CYS A 111 -14.79 -1.01 -12.69
CA CYS A 111 -13.42 -0.73 -13.08
C CYS A 111 -12.52 -0.48 -11.87
N ALA A 112 -11.22 -0.73 -12.04
CA ALA A 112 -10.15 -0.49 -11.09
C ALA A 112 -8.83 -0.30 -11.86
N ALA A 113 -7.70 -0.18 -11.13
CA ALA A 113 -6.38 -0.06 -11.73
C ALA A 113 -6.00 -1.25 -12.63
N ASP A 114 -6.44 -2.44 -12.25
CA ASP A 114 -6.30 -3.65 -13.05
C ASP A 114 -7.62 -4.44 -13.12
N ARG A 115 -7.69 -5.38 -14.08
CA ARG A 115 -8.90 -6.16 -14.36
C ARG A 115 -9.29 -7.11 -13.23
N ASP A 116 -8.32 -7.66 -12.53
CA ASP A 116 -8.59 -8.62 -11.46
C ASP A 116 -9.14 -7.90 -10.23
N GLN A 117 -8.68 -6.68 -9.97
CA GLN A 117 -9.28 -5.79 -8.98
C GLN A 117 -10.73 -5.39 -9.35
N ALA A 118 -10.98 -4.99 -10.59
CA ALA A 118 -12.33 -4.67 -11.07
C ALA A 118 -13.28 -5.86 -10.93
N ARG A 119 -12.78 -7.09 -11.07
CA ARG A 119 -13.54 -8.33 -10.85
C ARG A 119 -13.94 -8.56 -9.40
N ILE A 120 -13.31 -7.93 -8.41
CA ILE A 120 -13.66 -8.14 -6.99
C ILE A 120 -15.09 -7.67 -6.71
N VAL A 121 -15.42 -6.45 -7.09
CA VAL A 121 -16.76 -5.90 -6.92
C VAL A 121 -17.77 -6.63 -7.82
N PHE A 122 -17.44 -6.82 -9.09
CA PHE A 122 -18.27 -7.55 -10.06
C PHE A 122 -18.52 -9.00 -9.62
N GLY A 123 -17.49 -9.73 -9.17
CA GLY A 123 -17.60 -11.10 -8.66
C GLY A 123 -18.44 -11.18 -7.39
N THR A 124 -18.40 -10.15 -6.55
CA THR A 124 -19.29 -10.05 -5.38
C THR A 124 -20.75 -9.90 -5.84
N ALA A 125 -21.03 -9.03 -6.82
CA ALA A 125 -22.35 -8.88 -7.41
C ALA A 125 -22.86 -10.19 -8.04
N LYS A 126 -22.01 -10.85 -8.83
CA LYS A 126 -22.32 -12.15 -9.42
C LYS A 126 -22.65 -13.20 -8.35
N ARG A 127 -21.87 -13.25 -7.27
CA ARG A 127 -22.12 -14.18 -6.18
C ARG A 127 -23.40 -13.87 -5.41
N MET A 128 -23.78 -12.59 -5.26
CA MET A 128 -25.08 -12.20 -4.69
C MET A 128 -26.23 -12.76 -5.51
N ILE A 129 -26.17 -12.70 -6.85
CA ILE A 129 -27.18 -13.29 -7.75
C ILE A 129 -27.23 -14.83 -7.56
N GLU A 130 -26.08 -15.51 -7.56
CA GLU A 130 -26.02 -16.97 -7.41
C GLU A 130 -26.59 -17.49 -6.06
N LEU A 131 -26.62 -16.64 -5.04
CA LEU A 131 -27.15 -16.97 -3.72
C LEU A 131 -28.64 -16.71 -3.55
N ASP A 132 -29.28 -16.09 -4.54
CA ASP A 132 -30.71 -15.75 -4.52
C ASP A 132 -31.42 -16.32 -5.75
N GLU A 133 -32.45 -17.16 -5.53
CA GLU A 133 -33.15 -17.88 -6.62
C GLU A 133 -33.90 -16.93 -7.55
N GLU A 134 -34.51 -15.86 -7.02
CA GLU A 134 -35.27 -14.89 -7.79
C GLU A 134 -34.32 -14.10 -8.72
N LEU A 135 -33.24 -13.55 -8.16
CA LEU A 135 -32.20 -12.87 -8.96
C LEU A 135 -31.58 -13.82 -9.99
N SER A 136 -31.29 -15.07 -9.61
CA SER A 136 -30.69 -16.06 -10.50
C SER A 136 -31.57 -16.35 -11.71
N SER A 137 -32.89 -16.29 -11.54
CA SER A 137 -33.88 -16.49 -12.66
C SER A 137 -33.94 -15.31 -13.63
N MET A 138 -33.61 -14.11 -13.19
CA MET A 138 -33.71 -12.86 -13.97
C MET A 138 -32.50 -12.58 -14.85
N PHE A 139 -31.30 -13.06 -14.46
CA PHE A 139 -30.04 -12.66 -15.06
C PHE A 139 -29.33 -13.81 -15.78
N VAL A 140 -28.63 -13.46 -16.87
CA VAL A 140 -27.69 -14.38 -17.51
C VAL A 140 -26.25 -14.00 -17.10
N LEU A 141 -25.55 -14.97 -16.49
CA LEU A 141 -24.23 -14.77 -15.93
C LEU A 141 -23.16 -15.26 -16.91
N TYR A 142 -22.27 -14.34 -17.32
CA TYR A 142 -21.05 -14.63 -18.06
C TYR A 142 -19.82 -14.43 -17.18
N ARG A 143 -18.64 -14.69 -17.73
CA ARG A 143 -17.38 -14.49 -17.00
C ARG A 143 -17.17 -13.04 -16.56
N ASP A 144 -17.39 -12.09 -17.45
CA ASP A 144 -17.10 -10.66 -17.27
C ASP A 144 -18.32 -9.77 -17.57
N ALA A 145 -19.51 -10.35 -17.65
CA ALA A 145 -20.78 -9.65 -17.86
C ALA A 145 -21.95 -10.33 -17.13
N ILE A 146 -22.92 -9.53 -16.72
CA ILE A 146 -24.25 -9.94 -16.23
C ILE A 146 -25.26 -9.26 -17.12
N GLU A 147 -26.13 -10.01 -17.78
CA GLU A 147 -27.15 -9.47 -18.65
C GLU A 147 -28.55 -9.57 -18.01
N PHE A 148 -29.29 -8.49 -18.10
CA PHE A 148 -30.71 -8.43 -17.80
C PHE A 148 -31.48 -8.28 -19.11
N LYS A 149 -31.91 -9.41 -19.69
CA LYS A 149 -32.48 -9.45 -21.06
C LYS A 149 -33.77 -8.67 -21.20
N GLU A 150 -34.63 -8.69 -20.17
CA GLU A 150 -35.94 -7.99 -20.22
C GLU A 150 -35.78 -6.49 -20.45
N LYS A 151 -34.73 -5.89 -19.95
CA LYS A 151 -34.42 -4.46 -20.11
C LYS A 151 -33.30 -4.19 -21.12
N ALA A 152 -32.79 -5.21 -21.81
CA ALA A 152 -31.62 -5.10 -22.68
C ALA A 152 -30.42 -4.41 -21.97
N SER A 153 -30.25 -4.67 -20.68
CA SER A 153 -29.28 -4.01 -19.80
C SER A 153 -28.14 -4.93 -19.46
N VAL A 154 -26.96 -4.36 -19.18
CA VAL A 154 -25.75 -5.15 -18.91
C VAL A 154 -24.87 -4.51 -17.83
N TYR A 155 -24.29 -5.35 -17.00
CA TYR A 155 -23.20 -4.97 -16.08
C TYR A 155 -21.91 -5.68 -16.50
N ARG A 156 -20.83 -4.93 -16.75
CA ARG A 156 -19.55 -5.43 -17.29
C ARG A 156 -18.35 -5.00 -16.48
N VAL A 157 -17.32 -5.86 -16.49
CA VAL A 157 -15.97 -5.50 -16.03
C VAL A 157 -15.22 -4.79 -17.15
N LEU A 158 -14.70 -3.58 -16.87
CA LEU A 158 -13.78 -2.89 -17.78
C LEU A 158 -12.34 -3.19 -17.40
N SER A 159 -11.50 -3.51 -18.39
CA SER A 159 -10.05 -3.58 -18.23
C SER A 159 -9.39 -2.24 -18.55
N ALA A 160 -8.19 -2.01 -18.05
CA ALA A 160 -7.41 -0.82 -18.37
C ALA A 160 -7.20 -0.60 -19.89
N GLU A 161 -7.23 -1.66 -20.70
CA GLU A 161 -7.14 -1.56 -22.16
C GLU A 161 -8.50 -1.21 -22.82
N ALA A 162 -9.61 -1.36 -22.11
CA ALA A 162 -10.94 -1.11 -22.66
C ALA A 162 -11.27 0.38 -22.78
N TYR A 163 -10.57 1.27 -22.04
CA TYR A 163 -10.78 2.73 -22.14
C TYR A 163 -10.34 3.33 -23.48
N THR A 164 -9.50 2.62 -24.24
CA THR A 164 -9.09 3.03 -25.59
C THR A 164 -10.17 2.74 -26.65
N LYS A 165 -11.25 2.03 -26.27
CA LYS A 165 -12.36 1.72 -27.18
C LYS A 165 -13.42 2.79 -27.06
N GLU A 166 -13.67 3.49 -28.14
CA GLU A 166 -14.80 4.41 -28.30
C GLU A 166 -16.12 3.65 -28.09
N GLY A 167 -17.14 4.33 -27.54
CA GLY A 167 -18.49 3.79 -27.44
C GLY A 167 -18.97 3.38 -26.06
N LEU A 168 -18.24 3.72 -24.98
CA LEU A 168 -18.78 3.56 -23.62
C LEU A 168 -19.92 4.56 -23.39
N ASN A 169 -21.05 4.07 -22.86
CA ASN A 169 -22.23 4.87 -22.62
C ASN A 169 -22.89 4.54 -21.27
N PRO A 170 -22.16 4.78 -20.14
CA PRO A 170 -22.58 4.37 -18.82
C PRO A 170 -23.88 5.01 -18.39
N SER A 171 -24.77 4.20 -17.83
CA SER A 171 -26.02 4.63 -17.18
C SER A 171 -26.61 3.47 -16.37
N PRO A 172 -27.05 3.64 -15.14
CA PRO A 172 -26.94 4.87 -14.37
C PRO A 172 -25.58 4.99 -13.62
N LEU A 173 -24.72 3.92 -13.62
CA LEU A 173 -23.62 3.86 -12.67
C LEU A 173 -22.33 3.29 -13.29
N VAL A 174 -21.21 3.94 -12.99
CA VAL A 174 -19.87 3.36 -13.09
C VAL A 174 -19.31 3.22 -11.67
N ILE A 175 -18.90 2.03 -11.28
CA ILE A 175 -18.23 1.75 -10.02
C ILE A 175 -16.74 1.73 -10.27
N PHE A 176 -16.02 2.68 -9.68
CA PHE A 176 -14.57 2.78 -9.76
C PHE A 176 -13.96 2.42 -8.41
N ASP A 177 -13.49 1.18 -8.29
CA ASP A 177 -12.89 0.69 -7.04
C ASP A 177 -11.40 1.02 -6.95
N GLU A 178 -10.91 1.25 -5.73
CA GLU A 178 -9.52 1.51 -5.38
C GLU A 178 -8.89 2.65 -6.22
N VAL A 179 -9.55 3.82 -6.28
CA VAL A 179 -9.09 5.01 -7.03
C VAL A 179 -7.64 5.38 -6.70
N HIS A 180 -7.20 5.14 -5.44
CA HIS A 180 -5.84 5.43 -5.00
C HIS A 180 -4.74 4.61 -5.72
N ALA A 181 -5.11 3.49 -6.33
CA ALA A 181 -4.18 2.62 -7.05
C ALA A 181 -3.98 3.01 -8.52
N GLN A 182 -4.71 4.01 -9.02
CA GLN A 182 -4.60 4.44 -10.41
C GLN A 182 -3.28 5.13 -10.70
N PRO A 183 -2.55 4.68 -11.74
CA PRO A 183 -1.26 5.29 -12.11
C PRO A 183 -1.41 6.61 -12.86
N SER A 184 -2.56 6.87 -13.52
CA SER A 184 -2.79 8.06 -14.34
C SER A 184 -4.26 8.50 -14.32
N TRP A 185 -4.52 9.67 -14.90
CA TRP A 185 -5.85 10.25 -15.06
C TRP A 185 -6.66 9.63 -16.22
N ASP A 186 -6.06 8.86 -17.11
CA ASP A 186 -6.64 8.48 -18.40
C ASP A 186 -7.97 7.75 -18.26
N LEU A 187 -8.01 6.67 -17.48
CA LEU A 187 -9.24 5.89 -17.27
C LEU A 187 -10.33 6.71 -16.56
N TRP A 188 -9.94 7.49 -15.55
CA TRP A 188 -10.87 8.36 -14.83
C TRP A 188 -11.50 9.40 -15.76
N ASN A 189 -10.68 10.10 -16.55
CA ASN A 189 -11.15 11.13 -17.49
C ASN A 189 -12.05 10.52 -18.56
N THR A 190 -11.68 9.39 -19.13
CA THR A 190 -12.51 8.68 -20.14
C THR A 190 -13.89 8.37 -19.58
N LEU A 191 -13.97 7.82 -18.36
CA LEU A 191 -15.25 7.42 -17.76
C LEU A 191 -16.08 8.62 -17.28
N SER A 192 -15.45 9.67 -16.76
CA SER A 192 -16.16 10.89 -16.34
C SER A 192 -16.80 11.63 -17.52
N LEU A 193 -16.22 11.51 -18.72
CA LEU A 193 -16.73 12.12 -19.95
C LEU A 193 -17.70 11.22 -20.71
N ALA A 194 -17.64 9.89 -20.55
CA ALA A 194 -18.43 8.93 -21.27
C ALA A 194 -19.95 9.05 -21.03
N GLY A 195 -20.36 9.50 -19.85
CA GLY A 195 -21.77 9.64 -19.46
C GLY A 195 -22.49 10.85 -20.03
N GLY A 196 -21.87 11.66 -20.90
CA GLY A 196 -22.42 12.94 -21.37
C GLY A 196 -23.74 12.81 -22.20
N ALA A 197 -23.96 11.70 -22.86
CA ALA A 197 -25.16 11.45 -23.64
C ALA A 197 -26.36 10.89 -22.85
N ARG A 198 -26.15 10.50 -21.57
CA ARG A 198 -27.17 9.93 -20.71
C ARG A 198 -27.67 10.97 -19.68
N ALA A 199 -28.98 10.95 -19.45
CA ALA A 199 -29.62 11.79 -18.44
C ALA A 199 -29.06 11.45 -17.05
N ASP A 200 -28.97 10.14 -16.75
CA ASP A 200 -28.41 9.59 -15.53
C ASP A 200 -27.08 8.87 -15.82
N SER A 201 -25.99 9.37 -15.27
CA SER A 201 -24.71 8.71 -15.28
C SER A 201 -23.90 9.24 -14.10
N LEU A 202 -23.56 8.37 -13.16
CA LEU A 202 -22.75 8.66 -11.99
C LEU A 202 -21.48 7.82 -12.02
N LEU A 203 -20.31 8.47 -12.05
CA LEU A 203 -19.01 7.84 -11.77
C LEU A 203 -18.81 7.81 -10.26
N PHE A 204 -18.98 6.64 -9.66
CA PHE A 204 -18.86 6.43 -8.22
C PHE A 204 -17.50 5.83 -7.87
N GLY A 205 -16.56 6.69 -7.48
CA GLY A 205 -15.25 6.29 -6.99
C GLY A 205 -15.30 5.93 -5.51
N ILE A 206 -14.91 4.70 -5.18
CA ILE A 206 -14.80 4.24 -3.79
C ILE A 206 -13.38 3.76 -3.52
N THR A 207 -12.78 4.23 -2.42
CA THR A 207 -11.36 4.05 -2.21
C THR A 207 -10.95 4.11 -0.74
N THR A 208 -9.67 3.87 -0.51
CA THR A 208 -8.93 4.20 0.71
C THR A 208 -7.93 5.29 0.35
N ALA A 209 -7.40 6.03 1.31
CA ALA A 209 -6.25 6.92 1.10
C ALA A 209 -5.03 6.16 0.54
N GLY A 210 -4.19 6.87 -0.15
CA GLY A 210 -2.95 6.36 -0.73
C GLY A 210 -1.77 7.28 -0.45
N ILE A 211 -0.88 7.40 -1.43
CA ILE A 211 0.23 8.35 -1.40
C ILE A 211 -0.23 9.71 -1.95
N LYS A 212 0.33 10.80 -1.40
CA LYS A 212 0.04 12.15 -1.89
C LYS A 212 0.58 12.38 -3.29
N SER A 213 1.83 12.03 -3.49
CA SER A 213 2.52 12.31 -4.76
C SER A 213 3.20 11.05 -5.30
N ASP A 214 3.36 10.97 -6.61
CA ASP A 214 4.13 9.93 -7.28
C ASP A 214 5.65 10.12 -7.11
N SER A 215 6.44 9.26 -7.74
CA SER A 215 7.91 9.33 -7.72
C SER A 215 8.48 10.56 -8.45
N ALA A 216 7.69 11.24 -9.28
CA ALA A 216 8.04 12.49 -9.95
C ALA A 216 7.66 13.73 -9.12
N GLY A 217 7.00 13.55 -7.98
CA GLY A 217 6.53 14.63 -7.11
C GLY A 217 5.21 15.25 -7.56
N GLN A 218 4.51 14.65 -8.52
CA GLN A 218 3.17 15.09 -8.94
C GLN A 218 2.12 14.47 -8.04
N ASP A 219 1.08 15.24 -7.72
CA ASP A 219 -0.04 14.76 -6.93
C ASP A 219 -0.72 13.58 -7.60
N SER A 220 -0.97 12.51 -6.83
CA SER A 220 -1.70 11.35 -7.32
C SER A 220 -3.15 11.73 -7.69
N LEU A 221 -3.75 11.00 -8.62
CA LEU A 221 -5.17 11.17 -9.00
C LEU A 221 -6.07 11.27 -7.76
N CYS A 222 -5.99 10.28 -6.89
CA CYS A 222 -6.84 10.20 -5.71
C CYS A 222 -6.62 11.38 -4.75
N TYR A 223 -5.36 11.80 -4.54
CA TYR A 223 -5.05 12.94 -3.69
C TYR A 223 -5.53 14.27 -4.29
N SER A 224 -5.39 14.46 -5.60
CA SER A 224 -5.93 15.64 -6.29
C SER A 224 -7.46 15.74 -6.18
N LEU A 225 -8.17 14.63 -6.37
CA LEU A 225 -9.63 14.58 -6.18
C LEU A 225 -10.05 14.80 -4.72
N TYR A 226 -9.27 14.28 -3.76
CA TYR A 226 -9.48 14.52 -2.34
C TYR A 226 -9.31 16.01 -1.98
N GLN A 227 -8.25 16.66 -2.47
CA GLN A 227 -8.06 18.11 -2.28
C GLN A 227 -9.20 18.91 -2.89
N TYR A 228 -9.65 18.53 -4.10
CA TYR A 228 -10.81 19.15 -4.74
C TYR A 228 -12.06 19.02 -3.88
N GLY A 229 -12.36 17.83 -3.35
CA GLY A 229 -13.47 17.59 -2.44
C GLY A 229 -13.40 18.44 -1.17
N GLN A 230 -12.20 18.59 -0.58
CA GLN A 230 -12.00 19.47 0.59
C GLN A 230 -12.31 20.94 0.27
N GLN A 231 -11.89 21.42 -0.91
CA GLN A 231 -12.17 22.80 -1.34
C GLN A 231 -13.68 23.04 -1.49
N LEU A 232 -14.43 22.03 -1.96
CA LEU A 232 -15.90 22.13 -2.04
C LEU A 232 -16.56 22.19 -0.65
N VAL A 233 -16.14 21.32 0.26
CA VAL A 233 -16.68 21.31 1.64
C VAL A 233 -16.37 22.61 2.38
N LYS A 234 -15.18 23.19 2.17
CA LYS A 234 -14.79 24.50 2.76
C LYS A 234 -15.45 25.70 2.08
N GLY A 235 -16.17 25.51 0.98
CA GLY A 235 -16.78 26.61 0.21
C GLY A 235 -15.77 27.44 -0.63
N GLU A 236 -14.55 26.95 -0.80
CA GLU A 236 -13.52 27.59 -1.64
C GLU A 236 -13.85 27.44 -3.14
N LYS A 237 -14.61 26.39 -3.48
CA LYS A 237 -15.15 26.13 -4.81
C LYS A 237 -16.61 25.71 -4.75
N THR A 238 -17.32 25.86 -5.86
CA THR A 238 -18.72 25.42 -5.98
C THR A 238 -18.83 24.48 -7.20
N ASP A 239 -19.19 23.22 -6.92
CA ASP A 239 -19.51 22.24 -7.93
C ASP A 239 -20.55 21.25 -7.37
N PRO A 240 -21.85 21.49 -7.61
CA PRO A 240 -22.90 20.62 -7.12
C PRO A 240 -22.93 19.25 -7.80
N SER A 241 -22.19 19.06 -8.88
CA SER A 241 -22.12 17.78 -9.61
C SER A 241 -21.08 16.81 -9.03
N PHE A 242 -20.25 17.27 -8.09
CA PHE A 242 -19.25 16.45 -7.44
C PHE A 242 -19.65 16.13 -6.00
N PHE A 243 -19.87 14.86 -5.69
CA PHE A 243 -20.11 14.36 -4.33
C PHE A 243 -18.81 13.92 -3.68
N PHE A 244 -18.57 14.37 -2.43
CA PHE A 244 -17.41 14.00 -1.66
C PHE A 244 -17.81 13.58 -0.24
N ALA A 245 -17.42 12.37 0.16
CA ALA A 245 -17.59 11.84 1.51
C ALA A 245 -16.31 11.13 1.94
N TRP A 246 -15.68 11.59 3.05
CA TRP A 246 -14.38 11.06 3.45
C TRP A 246 -14.26 10.91 4.95
N TRP A 247 -14.05 9.67 5.42
CA TRP A 247 -13.78 9.33 6.81
C TRP A 247 -12.29 9.33 7.06
N GLU A 248 -11.82 10.15 7.97
CA GLU A 248 -10.43 10.21 8.42
C GLU A 248 -10.34 10.85 9.80
N PRO A 249 -9.23 10.73 10.53
CA PRO A 249 -9.06 11.39 11.83
C PRO A 249 -9.15 12.90 11.73
N THR A 250 -9.74 13.52 12.77
CA THR A 250 -9.91 14.98 12.84
C THR A 250 -8.57 15.71 12.91
N ALA A 251 -7.57 15.15 13.61
CA ALA A 251 -6.22 15.67 13.66
C ALA A 251 -5.29 14.79 12.80
N VAL A 252 -4.59 15.39 11.85
CA VAL A 252 -3.68 14.69 10.92
C VAL A 252 -2.52 14.01 11.67
N ASP A 253 -2.02 14.66 12.74
CA ASP A 253 -0.90 14.17 13.56
C ASP A 253 -1.36 13.40 14.81
N ALA A 254 -2.66 13.05 14.89
CA ALA A 254 -3.17 12.24 15.99
C ALA A 254 -2.42 10.91 16.10
N ASP A 255 -2.25 10.43 17.34
CA ASP A 255 -1.61 9.13 17.56
C ASP A 255 -2.40 8.01 16.88
N HIS A 256 -1.79 7.40 15.87
CA HIS A 256 -2.39 6.31 15.09
C HIS A 256 -2.70 5.06 15.92
N ARG A 257 -2.20 4.97 17.15
CA ARG A 257 -2.49 3.90 18.11
C ARG A 257 -3.77 4.15 18.92
N SER A 258 -4.33 5.36 18.83
CA SER A 258 -5.53 5.73 19.58
C SER A 258 -6.80 5.07 19.02
N PRO A 259 -7.60 4.37 19.84
CA PRO A 259 -8.90 3.83 19.42
C PRO A 259 -9.86 4.90 18.88
N GLN A 260 -9.77 6.14 19.36
CA GLN A 260 -10.56 7.25 18.84
C GLN A 260 -10.22 7.56 17.38
N VAL A 261 -8.94 7.58 17.03
CA VAL A 261 -8.45 7.78 15.65
C VAL A 261 -8.96 6.68 14.73
N TRP A 262 -9.00 5.43 15.23
CA TRP A 262 -9.56 4.31 14.48
C TRP A 262 -11.06 4.48 14.21
N ALA A 263 -11.82 4.88 15.23
CA ALA A 263 -13.26 5.09 15.12
C ALA A 263 -13.63 6.21 14.14
N GLU A 264 -12.89 7.32 14.12
CA GLU A 264 -13.11 8.43 13.19
C GLU A 264 -12.91 8.03 11.72
N ALA A 265 -11.96 7.12 11.44
CA ALA A 265 -11.63 6.66 10.08
C ALA A 265 -12.46 5.45 9.61
N ASN A 266 -13.12 4.74 10.54
CA ASN A 266 -13.77 3.46 10.28
C ASN A 266 -15.23 3.47 10.75
N PRO A 267 -16.18 3.83 9.88
CA PRO A 267 -17.59 3.87 10.26
C PRO A 267 -18.18 2.51 10.67
N GLY A 268 -17.50 1.40 10.35
CA GLY A 268 -17.91 0.04 10.73
C GLY A 268 -17.10 -0.57 11.87
N LEU A 269 -16.30 0.22 12.61
CA LEU A 269 -15.46 -0.32 13.69
C LEU A 269 -16.31 -0.87 14.85
N GLY A 270 -15.99 -2.08 15.29
CA GLY A 270 -16.71 -2.80 16.34
C GLY A 270 -17.98 -3.53 15.87
N ASP A 271 -18.30 -3.46 14.56
CA ASP A 271 -19.41 -4.16 13.91
C ASP A 271 -18.93 -4.91 12.66
N ILE A 272 -18.65 -4.19 11.56
CA ILE A 272 -18.12 -4.77 10.31
C ILE A 272 -16.63 -5.12 10.46
N VAL A 273 -15.92 -4.32 11.24
CA VAL A 273 -14.47 -4.43 11.47
C VAL A 273 -14.20 -4.77 12.94
N ASP A 274 -13.42 -5.82 13.16
CA ASP A 274 -13.04 -6.25 14.50
C ASP A 274 -12.01 -5.29 15.11
N THR A 275 -12.30 -4.81 16.32
CA THR A 275 -11.39 -3.93 17.08
C THR A 275 -10.11 -4.66 17.50
N GLN A 276 -10.17 -5.96 17.82
CA GLN A 276 -9.00 -6.75 18.21
C GLN A 276 -7.99 -6.87 17.06
N ASP A 277 -8.47 -6.88 15.80
CA ASP A 277 -7.56 -6.87 14.64
C ASP A 277 -6.76 -5.55 14.57
N PHE A 278 -7.33 -4.42 14.98
CA PHE A 278 -6.61 -3.14 15.07
C PHE A 278 -5.55 -3.16 16.16
N GLU A 279 -5.90 -3.62 17.36
CA GLU A 279 -4.98 -3.73 18.50
C GLU A 279 -3.76 -4.60 18.17
N SER A 280 -3.98 -5.69 17.44
CA SER A 280 -2.92 -6.57 16.96
C SER A 280 -2.12 -5.96 15.80
N ALA A 281 -2.79 -5.34 14.82
CA ALA A 281 -2.15 -4.81 13.62
C ALA A 281 -1.25 -3.61 13.90
N VAL A 282 -1.63 -2.73 14.83
CA VAL A 282 -0.86 -1.52 15.16
C VAL A 282 0.53 -1.82 15.73
N LEU A 283 0.70 -3.01 16.33
CA LEU A 283 1.99 -3.42 16.93
C LEU A 283 3.02 -3.89 15.89
N ARG A 284 2.58 -4.29 14.69
CA ARG A 284 3.43 -4.94 13.67
C ARG A 284 3.39 -4.28 12.30
N THR A 285 2.48 -3.33 12.08
CA THR A 285 2.38 -2.65 10.79
C THR A 285 3.14 -1.33 10.84
N PRO A 286 4.01 -1.03 9.88
CA PRO A 286 4.65 0.28 9.78
C PRO A 286 3.62 1.40 9.83
N GLU A 287 3.93 2.47 10.57
CA GLU A 287 3.01 3.59 10.84
C GLU A 287 2.39 4.17 9.57
N ALA A 288 3.20 4.42 8.53
CA ALA A 288 2.71 4.97 7.27
C ALA A 288 1.66 4.07 6.60
N GLU A 289 1.86 2.76 6.64
CA GLU A 289 0.91 1.79 6.09
C GLU A 289 -0.35 1.68 6.95
N PHE A 290 -0.20 1.69 8.28
CA PHE A 290 -1.32 1.69 9.20
C PHE A 290 -2.17 2.96 9.03
N ARG A 291 -1.54 4.14 8.98
CA ARG A 291 -2.22 5.41 8.72
C ARG A 291 -2.99 5.40 7.41
N THR A 292 -2.38 4.91 6.33
CA THR A 292 -3.03 4.84 5.03
C THR A 292 -4.20 3.87 5.02
N LYS A 293 -3.99 2.63 5.45
CA LYS A 293 -4.96 1.54 5.25
C LYS A 293 -5.99 1.42 6.37
N ARG A 294 -5.64 1.82 7.60
CA ARG A 294 -6.48 1.69 8.79
C ARG A 294 -7.03 3.02 9.30
N CYS A 295 -6.32 4.13 9.06
CA CYS A 295 -6.78 5.47 9.44
C CYS A 295 -7.19 6.32 8.22
N ASN A 296 -7.15 5.78 7.01
CA ASN A 296 -7.56 6.47 5.78
C ASN A 296 -6.91 7.84 5.60
N THR A 297 -5.65 7.96 5.99
CA THR A 297 -4.88 9.20 5.94
C THR A 297 -3.86 9.14 4.81
N PHE A 298 -3.83 10.18 3.96
CA PHE A 298 -2.81 10.28 2.92
C PHE A 298 -1.43 10.50 3.51
N VAL A 299 -0.47 9.69 3.08
CA VAL A 299 0.94 9.81 3.47
C VAL A 299 1.77 10.37 2.33
N SER A 300 2.79 11.16 2.66
CA SER A 300 3.77 11.58 1.65
C SER A 300 4.61 10.39 1.21
N THR A 301 5.05 10.37 -0.05
CA THR A 301 6.11 9.45 -0.50
C THR A 301 7.42 9.65 0.28
N THR A 302 7.55 10.80 0.92
CA THR A 302 8.66 11.16 1.81
C THR A 302 8.40 10.80 3.28
N THR A 303 7.34 10.05 3.61
CA THR A 303 7.17 9.56 4.99
C THR A 303 8.33 8.62 5.30
N ALA A 304 9.12 9.01 6.27
CA ALA A 304 10.24 8.20 6.72
C ALA A 304 9.78 6.77 7.01
N TRP A 305 10.54 5.80 6.54
CA TRP A 305 10.26 4.38 6.79
C TRP A 305 10.20 4.07 8.28
N LEU A 306 11.12 4.66 9.07
CA LEU A 306 11.20 4.48 10.51
C LEU A 306 10.45 5.60 11.26
N PRO A 307 9.91 5.33 12.46
CA PRO A 307 9.37 6.36 13.34
C PRO A 307 10.40 7.44 13.66
N GLN A 308 9.95 8.68 13.81
CA GLN A 308 10.84 9.81 14.12
C GLN A 308 11.57 9.58 15.44
N GLY A 309 12.89 9.78 15.45
CA GLY A 309 13.75 9.62 16.63
C GLY A 309 14.11 8.17 16.97
N SER A 310 13.50 7.16 16.35
CA SER A 310 13.78 5.76 16.66
C SER A 310 15.17 5.29 16.19
N TRP A 311 15.69 5.88 15.12
CA TRP A 311 17.05 5.61 14.65
C TRP A 311 18.08 6.25 15.58
N GLU A 312 17.91 7.50 15.91
CA GLU A 312 18.79 8.27 16.78
C GLU A 312 18.91 7.66 18.18
N ALA A 313 17.84 7.04 18.67
CA ALA A 313 17.82 6.35 19.96
C ALA A 313 18.78 5.14 20.04
N LEU A 314 19.16 4.57 18.90
CA LEU A 314 20.08 3.42 18.81
C LEU A 314 21.55 3.82 18.78
N THR A 315 21.86 5.11 18.78
CA THR A 315 23.24 5.61 18.70
C THR A 315 24.05 5.19 19.91
N TYR A 316 25.19 4.53 19.66
CA TYR A 316 26.16 4.17 20.66
C TYR A 316 27.57 4.42 20.12
N GLU A 317 28.02 5.67 20.22
CA GLU A 317 29.35 6.07 19.83
C GLU A 317 30.42 5.50 20.80
N GLY A 318 31.58 5.17 20.24
CA GLY A 318 32.70 4.71 21.06
C GLY A 318 32.52 3.32 21.67
N ARG A 319 31.75 2.43 21.05
CA ARG A 319 31.64 1.03 21.45
C ARG A 319 33.04 0.42 21.59
N PRO A 320 33.37 -0.21 22.75
CA PRO A 320 34.68 -0.83 22.94
C PRO A 320 34.86 -2.01 21.97
N HIS A 321 36.07 -2.14 21.45
CA HIS A 321 36.46 -3.28 20.62
C HIS A 321 36.51 -4.55 21.48
N ILE A 322 35.88 -5.63 20.99
CA ILE A 322 35.94 -6.96 21.63
C ILE A 322 36.88 -7.84 20.78
N PRO A 323 38.07 -8.25 21.33
CA PRO A 323 39.01 -9.02 20.52
C PRO A 323 38.44 -10.36 20.04
N GLY A 324 38.59 -10.64 18.74
CA GLY A 324 38.15 -11.91 18.13
C GLY A 324 36.64 -12.06 17.95
N GLU A 325 35.88 -10.99 18.13
CA GLU A 325 34.41 -11.05 17.93
C GLU A 325 34.03 -11.38 16.51
N ASP A 326 32.91 -12.08 16.37
CA ASP A 326 32.30 -12.39 15.07
C ASP A 326 31.75 -11.13 14.43
N VAL A 327 31.98 -10.99 13.11
CA VAL A 327 31.50 -9.87 12.30
C VAL A 327 30.85 -10.38 11.02
N VAL A 328 29.71 -9.80 10.64
CA VAL A 328 29.15 -9.93 9.32
C VAL A 328 29.39 -8.63 8.55
N LEU A 329 30.10 -8.73 7.41
CA LEU A 329 30.25 -7.63 6.48
C LEU A 329 29.13 -7.69 5.44
N ALA A 330 28.55 -6.53 5.14
CA ALA A 330 27.50 -6.42 4.14
C ALA A 330 27.78 -5.24 3.23
N PHE A 331 27.71 -5.39 1.92
CA PHE A 331 27.82 -4.25 1.03
C PHE A 331 26.75 -4.25 -0.08
N ASP A 332 26.25 -3.06 -0.36
CA ASP A 332 25.32 -2.80 -1.46
C ASP A 332 25.74 -1.57 -2.23
N GLY A 333 25.40 -1.52 -3.52
CA GLY A 333 25.73 -0.39 -4.34
C GLY A 333 25.66 -0.64 -5.85
N SER A 334 26.03 0.41 -6.59
CA SER A 334 26.09 0.38 -8.04
C SER A 334 27.33 1.10 -8.58
N PHE A 335 27.75 0.75 -9.82
CA PHE A 335 28.96 1.28 -10.42
C PHE A 335 28.87 2.76 -10.83
N SER A 336 27.68 3.28 -11.15
CA SER A 336 27.51 4.61 -11.71
C SER A 336 26.29 5.34 -11.14
N ASN A 337 26.40 6.65 -10.93
CA ASN A 337 25.35 7.56 -10.50
C ASN A 337 24.61 7.20 -9.19
N ASP A 338 25.07 6.20 -8.46
CA ASP A 338 24.55 5.78 -7.17
C ASP A 338 25.68 5.79 -6.10
N SER A 339 25.47 5.14 -4.98
CA SER A 339 26.47 4.98 -3.92
C SER A 339 26.84 3.51 -3.73
N THR A 340 27.93 3.26 -3.04
CA THR A 340 28.29 1.93 -2.53
C THR A 340 28.64 2.07 -1.07
N ALA A 341 28.13 1.19 -0.24
CA ALA A 341 28.37 1.18 1.20
C ALA A 341 28.83 -0.17 1.69
N LEU A 342 29.84 -0.18 2.56
CA LEU A 342 30.32 -1.35 3.30
C LEU A 342 29.99 -1.18 4.76
N ILE A 343 29.16 -2.06 5.29
CA ILE A 343 28.65 -2.08 6.65
C ILE A 343 29.20 -3.28 7.41
N ALA A 344 29.57 -3.11 8.65
CA ALA A 344 29.96 -4.19 9.57
C ALA A 344 28.93 -4.35 10.68
N TRP A 345 28.53 -5.58 10.94
CA TRP A 345 27.72 -5.99 12.09
C TRP A 345 28.58 -6.76 13.08
N TYR A 346 28.91 -6.17 14.21
CA TYR A 346 29.69 -6.75 15.29
C TYR A 346 28.79 -7.50 16.26
N LEU A 347 29.13 -8.74 16.59
CA LEU A 347 28.25 -9.67 17.31
C LEU A 347 28.73 -10.06 18.72
N GLY A 348 29.87 -9.52 19.15
CA GLY A 348 30.48 -9.87 20.44
C GLY A 348 29.87 -9.18 21.68
N GLY A 349 29.00 -8.18 21.50
CA GLY A 349 28.37 -7.44 22.57
C GLY A 349 27.03 -8.02 23.03
N GLU A 350 26.40 -7.35 23.99
CA GLU A 350 25.05 -7.69 24.47
C GLU A 350 23.99 -7.59 23.35
N LYS A 351 24.16 -6.59 22.49
CA LYS A 351 23.37 -6.38 21.28
C LYS A 351 24.28 -6.32 20.06
N PRO A 352 23.85 -6.72 18.86
CA PRO A 352 24.57 -6.46 17.62
C PRO A 352 24.85 -4.97 17.46
N HIS A 353 26.00 -4.62 16.87
CA HIS A 353 26.37 -3.23 16.63
C HIS A 353 26.71 -3.00 15.16
N CYS A 354 26.09 -1.97 14.57
CA CYS A 354 26.26 -1.59 13.17
C CYS A 354 27.28 -0.47 13.05
N SER A 355 28.28 -0.63 12.17
CA SER A 355 29.23 0.44 11.85
C SER A 355 29.47 0.56 10.35
N VAL A 356 29.68 1.78 9.87
CA VAL A 356 30.05 2.05 8.48
C VAL A 356 31.56 1.91 8.32
N ILE A 357 32.01 0.95 7.53
CA ILE A 357 33.43 0.78 7.19
C ILE A 357 33.83 1.68 6.02
N GLY A 358 32.93 1.83 5.04
CA GLY A 358 33.16 2.70 3.89
C GLY A 358 31.84 3.12 3.22
N LEU A 359 31.83 4.34 2.73
CA LEU A 359 30.72 4.90 1.96
C LEU A 359 31.30 5.70 0.78
N TRP A 360 31.09 5.19 -0.43
CA TRP A 360 31.57 5.79 -1.68
C TRP A 360 30.39 6.39 -2.42
N GLU A 361 30.31 7.72 -2.40
CA GLU A 361 29.25 8.49 -3.05
C GLU A 361 29.84 9.42 -4.11
N LYS A 362 29.06 9.67 -5.17
CA LYS A 362 29.45 10.68 -6.16
C LYS A 362 29.54 12.06 -5.49
N PRO A 363 30.71 12.73 -5.49
CA PRO A 363 30.82 14.09 -5.00
C PRO A 363 29.94 15.06 -5.81
N ASP A 364 29.41 16.12 -5.18
CA ASP A 364 28.54 17.10 -5.84
C ASP A 364 29.22 17.82 -7.03
N ASN A 365 30.55 17.94 -7.00
CA ASN A 365 31.38 18.56 -8.03
C ASN A 365 32.01 17.56 -9.03
N ALA A 366 31.63 16.28 -8.98
CA ALA A 366 32.19 15.28 -9.86
C ALA A 366 31.69 15.45 -11.32
N GLU A 367 32.62 15.28 -12.28
CA GLU A 367 32.35 15.35 -13.70
C GLU A 367 31.33 14.29 -14.16
N GLN A 368 30.74 14.51 -15.37
CA GLN A 368 29.91 13.48 -16.02
C GLN A 368 30.78 12.24 -16.28
N GLY A 369 30.37 11.09 -15.72
CA GLY A 369 31.11 9.82 -15.88
C GLY A 369 31.83 9.33 -14.62
N TRP A 370 31.54 9.89 -13.42
CA TRP A 370 32.06 9.34 -12.18
C TRP A 370 31.58 7.91 -11.95
N PHE A 371 32.52 7.05 -11.56
CA PHE A 371 32.26 5.65 -11.20
C PHE A 371 32.80 5.38 -9.80
N VAL A 372 32.14 4.45 -9.11
CA VAL A 372 32.64 3.95 -7.82
C VAL A 372 34.03 3.31 -8.03
N PRO A 373 35.03 3.65 -7.20
CA PRO A 373 36.36 3.05 -7.30
C PRO A 373 36.37 1.60 -6.79
N VAL A 374 36.02 0.66 -7.67
CA VAL A 374 35.84 -0.77 -7.32
C VAL A 374 37.06 -1.35 -6.59
N ALA A 375 38.28 -0.98 -7.01
CA ALA A 375 39.50 -1.44 -6.37
C ALA A 375 39.64 -0.97 -4.90
N GLU A 376 39.14 0.23 -4.59
CA GLU A 376 39.13 0.73 -3.20
C GLU A 376 38.09 -0.02 -2.36
N VAL A 377 36.93 -0.33 -2.93
CA VAL A 377 35.90 -1.12 -2.27
C VAL A 377 36.42 -2.53 -1.97
N GLU A 378 37.01 -3.20 -2.96
CA GLU A 378 37.63 -4.52 -2.79
C GLU A 378 38.75 -4.50 -1.74
N ALA A 379 39.62 -3.49 -1.80
CA ALA A 379 40.70 -3.32 -0.80
C ALA A 379 40.15 -3.10 0.62
N ALA A 380 39.11 -2.31 0.78
CA ALA A 380 38.45 -2.08 2.07
C ALA A 380 37.84 -3.38 2.63
N ILE A 381 37.17 -4.18 1.80
CA ILE A 381 36.61 -5.47 2.19
C ILE A 381 37.72 -6.43 2.62
N ILE A 382 38.76 -6.60 1.79
CA ILE A 382 39.90 -7.52 2.06
C ILE A 382 40.66 -7.10 3.32
N SER A 383 40.97 -5.80 3.49
CA SER A 383 41.70 -5.30 4.65
C SER A 383 40.91 -5.50 5.95
N THR A 384 39.58 -5.27 5.90
CA THR A 384 38.71 -5.50 7.04
C THR A 384 38.62 -7.00 7.36
N ALA A 385 38.44 -7.85 6.34
CA ALA A 385 38.32 -9.29 6.53
C ALA A 385 39.62 -9.94 7.04
N ARG A 386 40.78 -9.38 6.72
CA ARG A 386 42.10 -9.85 7.21
C ARG A 386 42.56 -9.21 8.50
N ASN A 387 41.71 -8.38 9.13
CA ASN A 387 42.02 -7.80 10.43
C ASN A 387 41.99 -8.89 11.52
N ASN A 388 43.14 -9.21 12.06
CA ASN A 388 43.31 -10.26 13.10
C ASN A 388 42.62 -9.97 14.44
N ARG A 389 42.03 -8.78 14.60
CA ARG A 389 41.27 -8.40 15.80
C ARG A 389 39.82 -8.87 15.77
N ILE A 390 39.29 -9.30 14.60
CA ILE A 390 37.92 -9.74 14.41
C ILE A 390 37.88 -11.06 13.65
N THR A 391 36.76 -11.75 13.72
CA THR A 391 36.50 -12.95 12.92
C THR A 391 35.36 -12.65 11.94
N VAL A 392 35.67 -12.46 10.65
CA VAL A 392 34.62 -12.25 9.65
C VAL A 392 33.95 -13.57 9.35
N ARG A 393 32.67 -13.67 9.74
CA ARG A 393 31.84 -14.84 9.58
C ARG A 393 31.30 -14.97 8.14
N GLU A 394 30.85 -13.85 7.59
CA GLU A 394 30.27 -13.77 6.26
C GLU A 394 30.51 -12.39 5.62
N ILE A 395 30.65 -12.36 4.29
CA ILE A 395 30.66 -11.14 3.46
C ILE A 395 29.48 -11.24 2.52
N VAL A 396 28.46 -10.41 2.75
CA VAL A 396 27.13 -10.57 2.16
C VAL A 396 26.85 -9.46 1.16
N PHE A 397 26.42 -9.79 -0.05
CA PHE A 397 26.00 -8.82 -1.08
C PHE A 397 25.25 -9.45 -2.25
N ASP A 398 24.62 -8.60 -3.07
CA ASP A 398 23.97 -9.03 -4.31
C ASP A 398 25.00 -9.18 -5.44
N PRO A 399 25.27 -10.39 -5.94
CA PRO A 399 26.25 -10.61 -7.01
C PRO A 399 25.78 -10.10 -8.37
N ALA A 400 24.50 -9.75 -8.56
CA ALA A 400 23.94 -9.40 -9.87
C ALA A 400 24.70 -8.27 -10.58
N ARG A 401 25.23 -7.29 -9.82
CA ARG A 401 26.07 -6.20 -10.35
C ARG A 401 27.55 -6.34 -9.98
N TRP A 402 27.89 -7.17 -9.00
CA TRP A 402 29.21 -7.31 -8.43
C TRP A 402 29.81 -8.72 -8.61
N ASN A 403 29.43 -9.40 -9.69
CA ASN A 403 29.86 -10.80 -9.93
C ASN A 403 31.39 -10.93 -10.01
N ARG A 404 32.09 -9.96 -10.63
CA ARG A 404 33.55 -9.95 -10.65
C ARG A 404 34.14 -9.85 -9.25
N THR A 405 33.66 -8.92 -8.45
CA THR A 405 34.12 -8.76 -7.05
C THR A 405 33.79 -10.00 -6.22
N PHE A 406 32.64 -10.66 -6.46
CA PHE A 406 32.31 -11.93 -5.82
C PHE A 406 33.39 -12.98 -6.09
N MET A 407 33.81 -13.16 -7.35
CA MET A 407 34.85 -14.10 -7.74
C MET A 407 36.24 -13.73 -7.15
N VAL A 408 36.61 -12.45 -7.18
CA VAL A 408 37.88 -11.97 -6.58
C VAL A 408 37.94 -12.27 -5.08
N LEU A 409 36.88 -12.00 -4.33
CA LEU A 409 36.84 -12.27 -2.89
C LEU A 409 36.81 -13.77 -2.56
N ASP A 410 36.14 -14.58 -3.40
CA ASP A 410 36.13 -16.05 -3.27
C ASP A 410 37.49 -16.66 -3.55
N GLU A 411 38.20 -16.21 -4.62
CA GLU A 411 39.57 -16.58 -4.95
C GLU A 411 40.57 -16.22 -3.82
N GLU A 412 40.33 -15.12 -3.10
CA GLU A 412 41.07 -14.71 -1.90
C GLU A 412 40.77 -15.59 -0.67
N GLY A 413 39.88 -16.58 -0.81
CA GLY A 413 39.45 -17.48 0.27
C GLY A 413 38.57 -16.85 1.33
N LEU A 414 37.91 -15.74 1.04
CA LEU A 414 37.03 -15.04 1.96
C LEU A 414 35.60 -15.64 1.99
N PRO A 415 34.90 -15.59 3.12
CA PRO A 415 33.58 -16.23 3.29
C PRO A 415 32.45 -15.43 2.64
N VAL A 416 32.41 -15.39 1.29
CA VAL A 416 31.39 -14.65 0.54
C VAL A 416 30.05 -15.38 0.48
N VAL A 417 28.95 -14.63 0.62
CA VAL A 417 27.59 -15.14 0.59
C VAL A 417 26.74 -14.29 -0.34
N ALA A 418 26.15 -14.94 -1.35
CA ALA A 418 25.24 -14.27 -2.28
C ALA A 418 23.88 -13.98 -1.62
N TYR A 419 23.47 -12.72 -1.64
CA TYR A 419 22.18 -12.26 -1.13
C TYR A 419 21.46 -11.45 -2.22
N PRO A 420 20.75 -12.11 -3.15
CA PRO A 420 20.01 -11.42 -4.21
C PRO A 420 18.98 -10.43 -3.63
N ASN A 421 18.95 -9.23 -4.16
CA ASN A 421 18.02 -8.16 -3.75
C ASN A 421 16.61 -8.42 -4.34
N SER A 422 16.01 -9.55 -3.97
CA SER A 422 14.68 -9.96 -4.40
C SER A 422 13.63 -9.65 -3.34
N ALA A 423 12.36 -9.46 -3.76
CA ALA A 423 11.25 -9.24 -2.82
C ALA A 423 11.10 -10.39 -1.80
N GLU A 424 11.44 -11.63 -2.19
CA GLU A 424 11.40 -12.80 -1.31
C GLU A 424 12.33 -12.68 -0.10
N ARG A 425 13.52 -12.10 -0.29
CA ARG A 425 14.51 -11.90 0.77
C ARG A 425 14.37 -10.55 1.46
N MET A 426 14.14 -9.48 0.69
CA MET A 426 14.11 -8.11 1.23
C MET A 426 12.84 -7.80 2.03
N VAL A 427 11.69 -8.40 1.71
CA VAL A 427 10.47 -8.17 2.50
C VAL A 427 10.63 -8.64 3.95
N PRO A 428 10.99 -9.91 4.23
CA PRO A 428 11.20 -10.34 5.62
C PRO A 428 12.39 -9.64 6.29
N ALA A 429 13.49 -9.35 5.56
CA ALA A 429 14.61 -8.63 6.11
C ALA A 429 14.25 -7.18 6.51
N THR A 430 13.48 -6.47 5.67
CA THR A 430 12.97 -5.13 5.97
C THR A 430 12.07 -5.12 7.21
N GLN A 431 11.18 -6.10 7.32
CA GLN A 431 10.28 -6.23 8.46
C GLN A 431 11.06 -6.49 9.76
N LYS A 432 11.99 -7.42 9.71
CA LYS A 432 12.85 -7.80 10.84
C LYS A 432 13.71 -6.62 11.33
N PHE A 433 14.26 -5.85 10.38
CA PHE A 433 15.04 -4.65 10.71
C PHE A 433 14.17 -3.55 11.34
N TYR A 434 12.97 -3.32 10.79
CA TYR A 434 12.00 -2.39 11.37
C TYR A 434 11.65 -2.75 12.82
N GLU A 435 11.32 -4.01 13.07
CA GLU A 435 11.03 -4.52 14.41
C GLU A 435 12.23 -4.35 15.36
N ALA A 436 13.44 -4.60 14.86
CA ALA A 436 14.66 -4.43 15.62
C ALA A 436 14.94 -2.97 16.01
N VAL A 437 14.65 -2.02 15.12
CA VAL A 437 14.74 -0.58 15.43
C VAL A 437 13.72 -0.20 16.49
N VAL A 438 12.47 -0.59 16.33
CA VAL A 438 11.38 -0.24 17.26
C VAL A 438 11.60 -0.86 18.66
N ASN A 439 12.16 -2.07 18.71
CA ASN A 439 12.45 -2.80 19.96
C ASN A 439 13.85 -2.52 20.50
N GLU A 440 14.61 -1.58 19.91
CA GLU A 440 15.98 -1.25 20.32
C GLU A 440 16.90 -2.47 20.43
N SER A 441 16.80 -3.40 19.46
CA SER A 441 17.47 -4.70 19.51
C SER A 441 18.94 -4.66 19.05
N PHE A 442 19.42 -3.52 18.56
CA PHE A 442 20.81 -3.30 18.15
C PHE A 442 21.24 -1.85 18.44
N THR A 443 22.51 -1.55 18.20
CA THR A 443 23.06 -0.19 18.28
C THR A 443 23.85 0.14 17.00
N HIS A 444 24.16 1.43 16.78
CA HIS A 444 25.00 1.88 15.66
C HIS A 444 25.98 3.00 16.06
N ASP A 445 26.99 3.23 15.23
CA ASP A 445 28.10 4.16 15.46
C ASP A 445 27.76 5.66 15.28
N GLY A 446 26.51 6.01 14.99
CA GLY A 446 26.12 7.41 14.75
C GLY A 446 26.52 7.97 13.38
N ASN A 447 26.99 7.15 12.43
CA ASN A 447 27.46 7.62 11.12
C ASN A 447 26.36 8.42 10.37
N GLU A 448 26.67 9.69 10.05
CA GLU A 448 25.76 10.62 9.38
C GLU A 448 25.33 10.15 7.97
N GLY A 449 26.23 9.48 7.24
CA GLY A 449 25.94 8.93 5.90
C GLY A 449 24.90 7.82 5.97
N LEU A 450 25.05 6.88 6.93
CA LEU A 450 24.07 5.83 7.15
C LEU A 450 22.73 6.41 7.62
N ALA A 451 22.76 7.35 8.57
CA ALA A 451 21.54 8.03 9.04
C ALA A 451 20.79 8.72 7.91
N ARG A 452 21.51 9.42 7.01
CA ARG A 452 20.94 10.03 5.80
C ARG A 452 20.32 8.99 4.85
N HIS A 453 20.98 7.84 4.62
CA HIS A 453 20.45 6.76 3.78
C HIS A 453 19.19 6.13 4.39
N ILE A 454 19.15 5.93 5.70
CA ILE A 454 17.96 5.48 6.43
C ILE A 454 16.81 6.48 6.28
N ALA A 455 17.08 7.78 6.48
CA ALA A 455 16.08 8.84 6.31
C ALA A 455 15.56 8.97 4.86
N ASN A 456 16.34 8.55 3.87
CA ASN A 456 15.96 8.53 2.46
C ASN A 456 15.07 7.33 2.09
N CYS A 457 14.97 6.32 2.97
CA CYS A 457 14.14 5.15 2.72
C CYS A 457 12.66 5.47 2.84
N VAL A 458 11.90 4.98 1.87
CA VAL A 458 10.44 4.96 1.88
C VAL A 458 9.94 3.53 1.73
N THR A 459 8.72 3.27 2.16
CA THR A 459 8.10 1.96 1.99
C THR A 459 7.61 1.78 0.56
N LYS A 460 7.92 0.63 -0.04
CA LYS A 460 7.41 0.18 -1.34
C LYS A 460 6.62 -1.09 -1.15
N GLN A 461 5.36 -1.08 -1.60
CA GLN A 461 4.53 -2.27 -1.60
C GLN A 461 4.97 -3.22 -2.73
N SER A 462 5.15 -4.49 -2.40
CA SER A 462 5.32 -5.58 -3.36
C SER A 462 4.17 -6.59 -3.21
N SER A 463 4.07 -7.55 -4.12
CA SER A 463 3.08 -8.65 -4.00
C SER A 463 3.27 -9.51 -2.75
N ARG A 464 4.46 -9.50 -2.15
CA ARG A 464 4.83 -10.29 -0.96
C ARG A 464 4.83 -9.49 0.36
N GLY A 465 4.67 -8.16 0.30
CA GLY A 465 4.69 -7.27 1.47
C GLY A 465 5.48 -5.99 1.24
N VAL A 466 5.89 -5.35 2.31
CA VAL A 466 6.59 -4.06 2.30
C VAL A 466 8.10 -4.25 2.26
N MET A 467 8.78 -3.53 1.39
CA MET A 467 10.24 -3.42 1.34
C MET A 467 10.65 -1.94 1.26
N VAL A 468 11.90 -1.64 1.57
CA VAL A 468 12.44 -0.29 1.40
C VAL A 468 12.73 0.03 -0.06
N ALA A 469 12.54 1.30 -0.41
CA ALA A 469 12.93 1.87 -1.70
C ALA A 469 13.44 3.30 -1.51
N LYS A 470 14.12 3.84 -2.50
CA LYS A 470 14.51 5.25 -2.50
C LYS A 470 13.31 6.14 -2.84
N ALA A 471 13.18 7.26 -2.12
CA ALA A 471 12.09 8.22 -2.30
C ALA A 471 12.15 8.93 -3.67
N SER A 472 13.35 9.06 -4.26
CA SER A 472 13.57 9.57 -5.62
C SER A 472 14.90 9.06 -6.18
N ALA A 473 15.10 9.20 -7.51
CA ALA A 473 16.35 8.78 -8.16
C ALA A 473 17.61 9.49 -7.61
N ARG A 474 17.46 10.67 -7.01
CA ARG A 474 18.58 11.44 -6.42
C ARG A 474 18.89 11.03 -4.97
N ARG A 475 17.98 10.33 -4.28
CA ARG A 475 18.17 9.93 -2.88
C ARG A 475 18.83 8.56 -2.81
N LYS A 476 19.96 8.49 -2.11
CA LYS A 476 20.76 7.28 -1.92
C LYS A 476 20.23 6.48 -0.72
N VAL A 477 20.21 5.15 -0.85
CA VAL A 477 19.72 4.22 0.19
C VAL A 477 20.62 3.00 0.37
N ASP A 478 21.71 2.89 -0.38
CA ASP A 478 22.53 1.68 -0.46
C ASP A 478 23.10 1.27 0.90
N ALA A 479 23.51 2.23 1.75
CA ALA A 479 23.95 1.92 3.11
C ALA A 479 22.81 1.35 3.98
N ALA A 480 21.58 1.83 3.79
CA ALA A 480 20.42 1.29 4.50
C ALA A 480 20.10 -0.14 4.02
N VAL A 481 20.15 -0.38 2.72
CA VAL A 481 19.93 -1.71 2.12
C VAL A 481 20.99 -2.70 2.63
N ALA A 482 22.29 -2.32 2.63
CA ALA A 482 23.37 -3.12 3.18
C ALA A 482 23.17 -3.40 4.68
N ALA A 483 22.75 -2.40 5.46
CA ALA A 483 22.47 -2.59 6.89
C ALA A 483 21.31 -3.58 7.10
N ILE A 484 20.24 -3.51 6.31
CA ILE A 484 19.05 -4.37 6.43
C ILE A 484 19.42 -5.84 6.21
N PHE A 485 20.01 -6.18 5.06
CA PHE A 485 20.33 -7.59 4.81
C PHE A 485 21.53 -8.07 5.62
N GLY A 486 22.45 -7.18 6.00
CA GLY A 486 23.51 -7.48 6.94
C GLY A 486 22.95 -7.86 8.31
N TYR A 487 21.96 -7.15 8.83
CA TYR A 487 21.26 -7.49 10.07
C TYR A 487 20.53 -8.84 9.98
N ASP A 488 19.88 -9.08 8.84
CA ASP A 488 19.20 -10.38 8.61
C ASP A 488 20.18 -11.54 8.74
N ARG A 489 21.37 -11.41 8.14
CA ARG A 489 22.42 -12.44 8.23
C ARG A 489 23.08 -12.50 9.61
N ALA A 490 23.35 -11.34 10.23
CA ALA A 490 23.96 -11.24 11.56
C ALA A 490 23.16 -11.97 12.65
N THR A 491 21.84 -12.00 12.51
CA THR A 491 20.92 -12.60 13.48
C THR A 491 20.48 -14.03 13.11
N GLN A 492 21.01 -14.60 12.01
CA GLN A 492 20.88 -16.03 11.70
C GLN A 492 21.98 -16.85 12.38
N PRO A 493 21.72 -18.13 12.72
CA PRO A 493 22.80 -18.99 13.21
C PRO A 493 23.90 -19.12 12.17
N PRO A 494 25.18 -19.22 12.62
CA PRO A 494 26.29 -19.41 11.68
C PRO A 494 26.11 -20.69 10.87
N PRO A 495 26.57 -20.72 9.60
CA PRO A 495 26.52 -21.93 8.80
C PRO A 495 27.30 -23.06 9.53
N PRO A 496 26.89 -24.32 9.42
CA PRO A 496 27.60 -25.44 10.03
C PRO A 496 29.03 -25.45 9.50
N LYS A 497 30.00 -25.54 10.43
CA LYS A 497 31.41 -25.67 10.03
C LYS A 497 31.57 -26.90 9.14
N PRO A 498 32.28 -26.79 7.99
CA PRO A 498 32.53 -27.95 7.16
C PRO A 498 33.22 -29.04 8.00
N PRO A 499 32.89 -30.32 7.82
CA PRO A 499 33.51 -31.39 8.58
C PRO A 499 35.02 -31.33 8.35
N VAL A 500 35.80 -31.27 9.44
CA VAL A 500 37.25 -31.33 9.39
C VAL A 500 37.61 -32.68 8.78
N ALA A 501 38.20 -32.68 7.57
CA ALA A 501 38.70 -33.91 6.95
C ALA A 501 39.81 -34.49 7.84
N GLN A 502 39.50 -35.57 8.56
CA GLN A 502 40.49 -36.35 9.27
C GLN A 502 41.32 -37.14 8.25
N PHE A 503 42.49 -36.68 7.92
CA PHE A 503 43.46 -37.45 7.19
C PHE A 503 43.99 -38.56 8.08
N PHE A 504 43.55 -39.79 7.88
CA PHE A 504 44.21 -40.96 8.44
C PHE A 504 45.43 -41.28 7.60
N SER A 505 46.65 -41.06 8.11
CA SER A 505 47.88 -41.59 7.52
C SER A 505 47.91 -43.11 7.72
N ILE A 506 47.70 -43.86 6.65
CA ILE A 506 47.99 -45.29 6.65
C ILE A 506 49.53 -45.41 6.56
N GLN A 507 50.19 -45.76 7.66
CA GLN A 507 51.58 -46.24 7.61
C GLN A 507 51.56 -47.65 7.02
N VAL A 508 52.23 -47.83 5.86
CA VAL A 508 52.56 -49.09 5.26
C VAL A 508 53.91 -49.59 5.82
#